data_2b773b19eaa1a8cecbe2cad5c7318523
#
_entry.id   2b773b19eaa1a8cecbe2cad5c7318523
#
_cell.length_a   1.000
_cell.length_b   1.000
_cell.length_c   1.000
_cell.angle_alpha   90.00
_cell.angle_beta   90.00
_cell.angle_gamma   90.00
#
_symmetry.space_group_name_H-M   'P 1'
#
loop_
_entity.id
_entity.type
_entity.pdbx_description
1 polymer ?
#
loop_
_entity_poly.entity_id
_entity_poly.type
_entity_poly.pdbx_seq_one_letter_code
_entity_poly.pdbx_strand_id
1 'polypeptide(L)'
;LNSKTIKFKYFDLMNSVEENIRTVEKFNPTIITAPPSMLLIIAEYIQKDKIKISPKMIISVAEVLHDSDKQKLEKVFNQTIHQIYQATEGFLGHTCKCGTLHINEDIVKIEKEYIDEKSGRFVPIITDFRRRTQPILRYRLNDILIEKKEKCQCGSKFMAIDKIEGREDDIFIFASEKGEKLVFPDFISRAVIFSDEEIIDYY
;
A
#
# COMPACT_ATOMS: atom_id res chain seq x y z
N LEU A 1 4.81 -1.82 24.76
CA LEU A 1 3.44 -2.17 24.38
C LEU A 1 3.09 -3.67 24.54
N ASN A 2 3.85 -4.38 25.35
CA ASN A 2 3.52 -5.78 25.62
C ASN A 2 2.38 -5.88 26.63
N SER A 3 1.40 -6.70 26.33
CA SER A 3 0.33 -7.10 27.26
C SER A 3 0.41 -8.60 27.55
N LYS A 4 -0.48 -9.11 28.42
CA LYS A 4 -0.57 -10.56 28.67
C LYS A 4 -0.97 -11.35 27.41
N THR A 5 -1.64 -10.68 26.45
CA THR A 5 -2.21 -11.30 25.24
C THR A 5 -1.48 -10.93 23.96
N ILE A 6 -0.78 -9.79 23.92
CA ILE A 6 -0.10 -9.29 22.73
C ILE A 6 1.36 -9.01 23.06
N LYS A 7 2.27 -9.64 22.30
CA LYS A 7 3.69 -9.31 22.28
C LYS A 7 3.99 -8.50 21.04
N PHE A 8 4.52 -7.31 21.22
CA PHE A 8 4.91 -6.42 20.14
C PHE A 8 6.43 -6.31 20.06
N LYS A 9 6.96 -6.39 18.85
CA LYS A 9 8.39 -6.18 18.57
C LYS A 9 8.51 -5.19 17.41
N TYR A 10 9.21 -4.10 17.63
CA TYR A 10 9.64 -3.16 16.60
C TYR A 10 10.99 -3.59 16.05
N PHE A 11 11.15 -3.46 14.76
CA PHE A 11 12.38 -3.71 14.02
C PHE A 11 12.83 -2.40 13.40
N ASP A 12 14.02 -1.95 13.76
CA ASP A 12 14.58 -0.71 13.23
C ASP A 12 15.11 -0.96 11.82
N LEU A 13 14.61 -0.19 10.86
CA LEU A 13 15.06 -0.28 9.46
C LEU A 13 16.51 0.23 9.28
N MET A 14 17.07 0.93 10.27
CA MET A 14 18.47 1.35 10.28
C MET A 14 19.43 0.22 10.67
N ASN A 15 18.93 -0.87 11.24
CA ASN A 15 19.73 -2.08 11.46
C ASN A 15 20.04 -2.79 10.14
N SER A 16 21.08 -3.64 10.15
CA SER A 16 21.35 -4.48 8.98
C SER A 16 20.17 -5.41 8.67
N VAL A 17 19.97 -5.70 7.39
CA VAL A 17 18.94 -6.63 6.93
C VAL A 17 19.09 -7.97 7.62
N GLU A 18 20.32 -8.50 7.72
CA GLU A 18 20.62 -9.79 8.33
C GLU A 18 20.23 -9.83 9.81
N GLU A 19 20.47 -8.74 10.56
CA GLU A 19 20.09 -8.65 11.97
C GLU A 19 18.57 -8.64 12.13
N ASN A 20 17.88 -7.84 11.33
CA ASN A 20 16.43 -7.80 11.33
C ASN A 20 15.83 -9.16 10.97
N ILE A 21 16.32 -9.83 9.94
CA ILE A 21 15.85 -11.15 9.51
C ILE A 21 16.02 -12.21 10.60
N ARG A 22 17.22 -12.30 11.23
CA ARG A 22 17.44 -13.22 12.37
C ARG A 22 16.50 -12.95 13.54
N THR A 23 16.23 -11.66 13.79
CA THR A 23 15.35 -11.27 14.87
C THR A 23 13.89 -11.58 14.56
N VAL A 24 13.43 -11.42 13.31
CA VAL A 24 12.11 -11.82 12.84
C VAL A 24 11.92 -13.32 13.00
N GLU A 25 12.87 -14.13 12.54
CA GLU A 25 12.81 -15.59 12.70
C GLU A 25 12.70 -16.01 14.17
N LYS A 26 13.58 -15.47 15.04
CA LYS A 26 13.57 -15.76 16.48
C LYS A 26 12.27 -15.33 17.16
N PHE A 27 11.69 -14.21 16.74
CA PHE A 27 10.43 -13.70 17.30
C PHE A 27 9.22 -14.49 16.79
N ASN A 28 9.29 -15.02 15.57
CA ASN A 28 8.25 -15.78 14.87
C ASN A 28 6.87 -15.11 14.97
N PRO A 29 6.68 -13.98 14.30
CA PRO A 29 5.50 -13.16 14.45
C PRO A 29 4.25 -13.84 13.86
N THR A 30 3.12 -13.69 14.53
CA THR A 30 1.81 -14.09 14.01
C THR A 30 1.29 -13.07 12.97
N ILE A 31 1.63 -11.80 13.14
CA ILE A 31 1.28 -10.70 12.24
C ILE A 31 2.56 -9.95 11.90
N ILE A 32 2.78 -9.70 10.63
CA ILE A 32 3.86 -8.84 10.14
C ILE A 32 3.23 -7.59 9.52
N THR A 33 3.73 -6.42 9.94
CA THR A 33 3.40 -5.14 9.31
C THR A 33 4.70 -4.48 8.89
N ALA A 34 4.88 -4.27 7.60
CA ALA A 34 6.12 -3.69 7.05
C ALA A 34 5.86 -3.05 5.67
N PRO A 35 6.78 -2.17 5.20
CA PRO A 35 6.77 -1.70 3.83
C PRO A 35 6.92 -2.85 2.82
N PRO A 36 6.37 -2.73 1.60
CA PRO A 36 6.57 -3.71 0.51
C PRO A 36 8.03 -4.09 0.29
N SER A 37 8.93 -3.12 0.27
CA SER A 37 10.38 -3.34 0.13
C SER A 37 10.92 -4.34 1.15
N MET A 38 10.57 -4.18 2.43
CA MET A 38 10.99 -5.09 3.48
C MET A 38 10.27 -6.45 3.40
N LEU A 39 9.00 -6.48 3.00
CA LEU A 39 8.26 -7.74 2.81
C LEU A 39 8.89 -8.58 1.68
N LEU A 40 9.35 -7.95 0.60
CA LEU A 40 10.05 -8.61 -0.51
C LEU A 40 11.38 -9.23 -0.04
N ILE A 41 12.15 -8.51 0.78
CA ILE A 41 13.38 -9.04 1.37
C ILE A 41 13.07 -10.28 2.22
N ILE A 42 12.07 -10.20 3.11
CA ILE A 42 11.66 -11.35 3.93
C ILE A 42 11.25 -12.53 3.04
N ALA A 43 10.47 -12.27 1.98
CA ALA A 43 10.03 -13.28 1.04
C ALA A 43 11.20 -13.96 0.32
N GLU A 44 12.20 -13.19 -0.09
CA GLU A 44 13.43 -13.72 -0.70
C GLU A 44 14.20 -14.66 0.26
N TYR A 45 14.33 -14.27 1.54
CA TYR A 45 14.99 -15.10 2.53
C TYR A 45 14.22 -16.41 2.80
N ILE A 46 12.88 -16.38 2.74
CA ILE A 46 12.03 -17.60 2.82
C ILE A 46 12.27 -18.49 1.60
N GLN A 47 12.25 -17.91 0.39
CA GLN A 47 12.47 -18.67 -0.85
C GLN A 47 13.86 -19.34 -0.93
N LYS A 48 14.86 -18.71 -0.33
CA LYS A 48 16.23 -19.25 -0.23
C LYS A 48 16.43 -20.20 0.95
N ASP A 49 15.37 -20.62 1.63
CA ASP A 49 15.42 -21.47 2.86
C ASP A 49 16.34 -20.91 3.96
N LYS A 50 16.56 -19.60 3.99
CA LYS A 50 17.41 -18.95 4.99
C LYS A 50 16.68 -18.65 6.31
N ILE A 51 15.35 -18.56 6.27
CA ILE A 51 14.49 -18.38 7.45
C ILE A 51 13.20 -19.20 7.33
N LYS A 52 12.63 -19.56 8.49
CA LYS A 52 11.36 -20.28 8.55
C LYS A 52 10.40 -19.55 9.48
N ILE A 53 9.44 -18.86 8.90
CA ILE A 53 8.35 -18.18 9.61
C ILE A 53 7.02 -18.50 8.93
N SER A 54 5.94 -18.46 9.70
CA SER A 54 4.59 -18.73 9.19
C SER A 54 3.58 -17.74 9.79
N PRO A 55 3.65 -16.46 9.40
CA PRO A 55 2.72 -15.46 9.86
C PRO A 55 1.30 -15.77 9.35
N LYS A 56 0.29 -15.48 10.18
CA LYS A 56 -1.13 -15.65 9.83
C LYS A 56 -1.69 -14.44 9.09
N MET A 57 -1.02 -13.30 9.18
CA MET A 57 -1.44 -12.07 8.51
C MET A 57 -0.23 -11.23 8.15
N ILE A 58 -0.25 -10.69 6.95
CA ILE A 58 0.75 -9.75 6.44
C ILE A 58 0.06 -8.49 6.01
N ILE A 59 0.59 -7.36 6.48
CA ILE A 59 0.03 -6.04 6.24
C ILE A 59 1.13 -5.17 5.64
N SER A 60 0.91 -4.74 4.41
CA SER A 60 1.75 -3.76 3.72
C SER A 60 1.35 -2.34 4.13
N VAL A 61 2.34 -1.51 4.44
CA VAL A 61 2.16 -0.13 4.90
C VAL A 61 3.23 0.79 4.32
N ALA A 62 2.99 2.08 4.40
CA ALA A 62 3.93 3.18 4.15
C ALA A 62 4.36 3.41 2.70
N GLU A 63 4.45 2.39 1.89
CA GLU A 63 4.83 2.47 0.47
C GLU A 63 3.69 1.95 -0.42
N VAL A 64 3.70 2.30 -1.70
CA VAL A 64 2.77 1.76 -2.67
C VAL A 64 3.09 0.29 -2.92
N LEU A 65 2.11 -0.59 -2.75
CA LEU A 65 2.25 -2.01 -3.09
C LEU A 65 1.86 -2.21 -4.56
N HIS A 66 2.84 -2.41 -5.42
CA HIS A 66 2.61 -2.70 -6.84
C HIS A 66 2.03 -4.11 -7.04
N ASP A 67 1.22 -4.28 -8.09
CA ASP A 67 0.55 -5.56 -8.37
C ASP A 67 1.52 -6.73 -8.55
N SER A 68 2.67 -6.48 -9.19
CA SER A 68 3.74 -7.49 -9.37
C SER A 68 4.28 -7.97 -8.03
N ASP A 69 4.51 -7.05 -7.11
CA ASP A 69 5.06 -7.35 -5.79
C ASP A 69 4.02 -8.02 -4.90
N LYS A 70 2.77 -7.56 -4.97
CA LYS A 70 1.66 -8.22 -4.30
C LYS A 70 1.56 -9.69 -4.72
N GLN A 71 1.61 -9.97 -6.02
CA GLN A 71 1.55 -11.34 -6.54
C GLN A 71 2.74 -12.20 -6.08
N LYS A 72 3.97 -11.64 -6.09
CA LYS A 72 5.15 -12.33 -5.55
C LYS A 72 4.98 -12.67 -4.06
N LEU A 73 4.56 -11.70 -3.26
CA LEU A 73 4.36 -11.86 -1.84
C LEU A 73 3.23 -12.87 -1.54
N GLU A 74 2.08 -12.77 -2.21
CA GLU A 74 0.97 -13.72 -2.06
C GLU A 74 1.38 -15.15 -2.38
N LYS A 75 2.22 -15.34 -3.41
CA LYS A 75 2.77 -16.65 -3.77
C LYS A 75 3.69 -17.21 -2.69
N VAL A 76 4.59 -16.40 -2.14
CA VAL A 76 5.57 -16.85 -1.13
C VAL A 76 4.90 -17.15 0.19
N PHE A 77 4.03 -16.25 0.65
CA PHE A 77 3.36 -16.39 1.94
C PHE A 77 2.09 -17.24 1.89
N ASN A 78 1.64 -17.61 0.69
CA ASN A 78 0.42 -18.39 0.43
C ASN A 78 -0.82 -17.82 1.12
N GLN A 79 -0.95 -16.49 1.12
CA GLN A 79 -2.08 -15.77 1.70
C GLN A 79 -2.24 -14.38 1.07
N THR A 80 -3.41 -13.78 1.26
CA THR A 80 -3.67 -12.40 0.85
C THR A 80 -2.74 -11.43 1.58
N ILE A 81 -2.12 -10.51 0.85
CA ILE A 81 -1.37 -9.40 1.41
C ILE A 81 -2.34 -8.24 1.65
N HIS A 82 -2.55 -7.93 2.91
CA HIS A 82 -3.39 -6.81 3.31
C HIS A 82 -2.64 -5.49 3.17
N GLN A 83 -3.38 -4.42 2.95
CA GLN A 83 -2.86 -3.05 2.88
C GLN A 83 -3.61 -2.14 3.84
N ILE A 84 -2.89 -1.19 4.39
CA ILE A 84 -3.46 -0.05 5.11
C ILE A 84 -3.15 1.21 4.30
N TYR A 85 -4.19 1.94 3.93
CA TYR A 85 -4.07 3.27 3.39
C TYR A 85 -4.16 4.28 4.52
N GLN A 86 -3.01 4.86 4.82
CA GLN A 86 -2.85 5.81 5.92
C GLN A 86 -2.00 6.99 5.47
N ALA A 87 -2.45 8.18 5.80
CA ALA A 87 -1.70 9.42 5.67
C ALA A 87 -1.53 10.06 7.05
N THR A 88 -0.75 11.13 7.13
CA THR A 88 -0.64 11.95 8.37
C THR A 88 -2.01 12.46 8.78
N GLU A 89 -2.86 12.71 7.82
CA GLU A 89 -4.21 13.24 7.96
C GLU A 89 -5.22 12.23 8.50
N GLY A 90 -4.98 10.92 8.37
CA GLY A 90 -5.92 9.94 8.89
C GLY A 90 -5.67 8.48 8.50
N PHE A 91 -6.44 7.60 9.13
CA PHE A 91 -6.57 6.19 8.75
C PHE A 91 -7.67 6.06 7.70
N LEU A 92 -7.29 6.09 6.43
CA LEU A 92 -8.19 6.34 5.30
C LEU A 92 -8.85 5.07 4.77
N GLY A 93 -8.15 3.94 4.82
CA GLY A 93 -8.71 2.70 4.30
C GLY A 93 -7.92 1.46 4.72
N HIS A 94 -8.53 0.31 4.53
CA HIS A 94 -7.89 -0.98 4.76
C HIS A 94 -8.43 -2.07 3.84
N THR A 95 -7.65 -3.10 3.65
CA THR A 95 -8.01 -4.24 2.81
C THR A 95 -8.98 -5.16 3.53
N CYS A 96 -10.08 -5.51 2.89
CA CYS A 96 -11.03 -6.50 3.38
C CYS A 96 -10.49 -7.95 3.22
N LYS A 97 -11.25 -8.93 3.70
CA LYS A 97 -10.91 -10.37 3.56
C LYS A 97 -10.71 -10.87 2.13
N CYS A 98 -11.26 -10.15 1.14
CA CYS A 98 -11.11 -10.49 -0.28
C CYS A 98 -9.92 -9.76 -0.94
N GLY A 99 -9.06 -9.10 -0.18
CA GLY A 99 -7.90 -8.38 -0.72
C GLY A 99 -8.21 -7.03 -1.38
N THR A 100 -9.46 -6.56 -1.33
CA THR A 100 -9.85 -5.24 -1.87
C THR A 100 -9.70 -4.16 -0.81
N LEU A 101 -9.05 -3.06 -1.15
CA LEU A 101 -8.94 -1.87 -0.31
C LEU A 101 -10.30 -1.14 -0.26
N HIS A 102 -10.78 -0.87 0.93
CA HIS A 102 -11.97 -0.07 1.17
C HIS A 102 -11.65 1.17 1.98
N ILE A 103 -12.29 2.27 1.65
CA ILE A 103 -12.24 3.49 2.44
C ILE A 103 -13.01 3.29 3.74
N ASN A 104 -12.49 3.83 4.82
CA ASN A 104 -13.11 3.77 6.15
C ASN A 104 -14.21 4.86 6.27
N GLU A 105 -15.29 4.74 5.49
CA GLU A 105 -16.34 5.77 5.41
C GLU A 105 -17.16 5.95 6.70
N ASP A 106 -16.93 5.10 7.68
CA ASP A 106 -17.45 5.25 9.06
C ASP A 106 -16.66 6.28 9.89
N ILE A 107 -15.44 6.64 9.46
CA ILE A 107 -14.59 7.61 10.16
C ILE A 107 -14.09 8.75 9.28
N VAL A 108 -14.06 8.56 7.96
CA VAL A 108 -13.67 9.62 7.02
C VAL A 108 -14.68 9.75 5.89
N LYS A 109 -14.90 10.98 5.44
CA LYS A 109 -15.59 11.25 4.17
C LYS A 109 -14.53 11.56 3.12
N ILE A 110 -14.67 10.97 1.92
CA ILE A 110 -13.89 11.31 0.74
C ILE A 110 -14.81 11.96 -0.30
N GLU A 111 -14.42 13.15 -0.75
CA GLU A 111 -14.93 13.79 -1.95
C GLU A 111 -13.90 13.55 -3.06
N LYS A 112 -14.36 13.28 -4.29
CA LYS A 112 -13.47 12.93 -5.41
C LYS A 112 -13.25 14.13 -6.30
N GLU A 113 -12.00 14.53 -6.48
CA GLU A 113 -11.61 15.46 -7.53
C GLU A 113 -11.05 14.64 -8.69
N TYR A 114 -11.87 14.40 -9.70
CA TYR A 114 -11.48 13.55 -10.82
C TYR A 114 -10.41 14.18 -11.69
N ILE A 115 -9.30 13.47 -11.92
CA ILE A 115 -8.30 13.76 -12.95
C ILE A 115 -8.81 13.19 -14.28
N ASP A 116 -9.36 11.97 -14.24
CA ASP A 116 -9.98 11.31 -15.39
C ASP A 116 -11.14 10.43 -14.89
N GLU A 117 -12.35 10.89 -15.13
CA GLU A 117 -13.58 10.23 -14.71
C GLU A 117 -13.80 8.88 -15.41
N LYS A 118 -13.34 8.74 -16.66
CA LYS A 118 -13.50 7.50 -17.42
C LYS A 118 -12.69 6.35 -16.83
N SER A 119 -11.46 6.62 -16.42
CA SER A 119 -10.60 5.64 -15.73
C SER A 119 -10.92 5.51 -14.25
N GLY A 120 -11.68 6.44 -13.67
CA GLY A 120 -11.95 6.49 -12.23
C GLY A 120 -10.80 7.06 -11.41
N ARG A 121 -9.85 7.77 -12.04
CA ARG A 121 -8.73 8.45 -11.37
C ARG A 121 -9.19 9.72 -10.69
N PHE A 122 -8.85 9.85 -9.40
CA PHE A 122 -9.19 11.04 -8.63
C PHE A 122 -8.17 11.33 -7.53
N VAL A 123 -8.11 12.59 -7.14
CA VAL A 123 -7.44 13.05 -5.93
C VAL A 123 -8.47 13.12 -4.80
N PRO A 124 -8.22 12.52 -3.63
CA PRO A 124 -9.18 12.53 -2.54
C PRO A 124 -9.13 13.85 -1.76
N ILE A 125 -10.30 14.41 -1.49
CA ILE A 125 -10.49 15.50 -0.53
C ILE A 125 -11.16 14.89 0.69
N ILE A 126 -10.46 14.92 1.84
CA ILE A 126 -10.86 14.20 3.03
C ILE A 126 -11.42 15.08 4.14
N THR A 127 -12.38 14.54 4.87
CA THR A 127 -12.87 15.08 6.14
C THR A 127 -12.85 13.95 7.17
N ASP A 128 -12.06 14.10 8.23
CA ASP A 128 -11.99 13.12 9.33
C ASP A 128 -12.97 13.51 10.44
N PHE A 129 -13.89 12.61 10.78
CA PHE A 129 -14.94 12.85 11.79
C PHE A 129 -14.47 12.62 13.22
N ARG A 130 -13.31 12.01 13.42
CA ARG A 130 -12.81 11.59 14.75
C ARG A 130 -11.77 12.52 15.34
N ARG A 131 -11.05 13.26 14.50
CA ARG A 131 -10.01 14.19 14.95
C ARG A 131 -10.62 15.45 15.56
N ARG A 132 -10.34 15.67 16.86
CA ARG A 132 -10.86 16.83 17.60
C ARG A 132 -9.80 17.87 17.88
N THR A 133 -8.55 17.47 18.11
CA THR A 133 -7.45 18.39 18.45
C THR A 133 -6.88 19.10 17.23
N GLN A 134 -6.86 18.42 16.11
CA GLN A 134 -6.46 18.96 14.80
C GLN A 134 -7.48 18.52 13.77
N PRO A 135 -8.59 19.25 13.62
CA PRO A 135 -9.64 18.90 12.66
C PRO A 135 -9.11 18.88 11.23
N ILE A 136 -9.46 17.84 10.50
CA ILE A 136 -9.21 17.72 9.05
C ILE A 136 -10.55 17.88 8.36
N LEU A 137 -10.74 19.02 7.70
CA LEU A 137 -11.98 19.38 7.03
C LEU A 137 -11.69 19.73 5.57
N ARG A 138 -12.22 18.93 4.64
CA ARG A 138 -12.04 19.08 3.20
C ARG A 138 -10.59 19.33 2.80
N TYR A 139 -9.69 18.56 3.41
CA TYR A 139 -8.26 18.62 3.10
C TYR A 139 -7.99 17.82 1.84
N ARG A 140 -7.46 18.47 0.82
CA ARG A 140 -7.06 17.84 -0.43
C ARG A 140 -5.72 17.15 -0.23
N LEU A 141 -5.69 15.84 -0.42
CA LEU A 141 -4.45 15.08 -0.49
C LEU A 141 -3.76 15.27 -1.85
N ASN A 142 -2.58 14.74 -2.00
CA ASN A 142 -1.86 14.64 -3.26
C ASN A 142 -1.73 13.21 -3.78
N ASP A 143 -2.40 12.25 -3.13
CA ASP A 143 -2.45 10.87 -3.62
C ASP A 143 -3.40 10.73 -4.80
N ILE A 144 -3.07 9.85 -5.73
CA ILE A 144 -3.93 9.48 -6.87
C ILE A 144 -4.52 8.11 -6.59
N LEU A 145 -5.83 8.05 -6.54
CA LEU A 145 -6.58 6.82 -6.34
C LEU A 145 -7.35 6.44 -7.60
N ILE A 146 -7.48 5.14 -7.83
CA ILE A 146 -8.38 4.59 -8.87
C ILE A 146 -9.55 3.92 -8.17
N GLU A 147 -10.76 4.39 -8.44
CA GLU A 147 -11.98 3.79 -7.92
C GLU A 147 -12.23 2.42 -8.56
N LYS A 148 -12.56 1.44 -7.73
CA LYS A 148 -13.03 0.14 -8.20
C LYS A 148 -14.51 0.24 -8.56
N LYS A 149 -14.84 0.01 -9.83
CA LYS A 149 -16.22 0.09 -10.33
C LYS A 149 -17.08 -1.10 -9.94
N GLU A 150 -16.47 -2.28 -9.86
CA GLU A 150 -17.16 -3.50 -9.50
C GLU A 150 -17.35 -3.62 -7.99
N LYS A 151 -18.52 -4.13 -7.58
CA LYS A 151 -18.79 -4.41 -6.18
C LYS A 151 -17.86 -5.49 -5.65
N CYS A 152 -17.27 -5.24 -4.47
CA CYS A 152 -16.45 -6.23 -3.81
C CYS A 152 -17.31 -7.39 -3.28
N GLN A 153 -16.82 -8.62 -3.46
CA GLN A 153 -17.46 -9.84 -2.97
C GLN A 153 -17.54 -9.94 -1.44
N CYS A 154 -16.80 -9.09 -0.70
CA CYS A 154 -16.88 -9.05 0.76
C CYS A 154 -18.25 -8.55 1.28
N GLY A 155 -19.06 -7.91 0.43
CA GLY A 155 -20.39 -7.36 0.75
C GLY A 155 -20.36 -5.96 1.38
N SER A 156 -19.18 -5.37 1.59
CA SER A 156 -19.05 -3.99 2.10
C SER A 156 -19.74 -3.00 1.16
N LYS A 157 -20.36 -1.99 1.76
CA LYS A 157 -20.94 -0.84 1.04
C LYS A 157 -19.96 0.32 0.91
N PHE A 158 -18.85 0.26 1.64
CA PHE A 158 -17.81 1.27 1.59
C PHE A 158 -17.14 1.31 0.23
N MET A 159 -16.74 2.51 -0.19
CA MET A 159 -16.03 2.73 -1.44
C MET A 159 -14.85 1.78 -1.57
N ALA A 160 -14.79 1.06 -2.68
CA ALA A 160 -13.68 0.19 -3.00
C ALA A 160 -12.68 0.95 -3.89
N ILE A 161 -11.40 0.79 -3.58
CA ILE A 161 -10.28 1.34 -4.34
C ILE A 161 -9.59 0.18 -5.05
N ASP A 162 -9.40 0.35 -6.34
CA ASP A 162 -8.69 -0.62 -7.16
C ASP A 162 -7.17 -0.49 -6.96
N LYS A 163 -6.68 0.75 -6.92
CA LYS A 163 -5.26 1.04 -6.82
C LYS A 163 -4.98 2.40 -6.17
N ILE A 164 -3.88 2.48 -5.42
CA ILE A 164 -3.17 3.72 -5.12
C ILE A 164 -2.06 3.84 -6.16
N GLU A 165 -2.12 4.85 -7.02
CA GLU A 165 -1.23 4.95 -8.19
C GLU A 165 0.06 5.71 -7.89
N GLY A 166 0.10 6.46 -6.81
CA GLY A 166 1.21 7.31 -6.40
C GLY A 166 0.73 8.70 -6.01
N ARG A 167 1.58 9.69 -6.18
CA ARG A 167 1.28 11.08 -5.86
C ARG A 167 1.12 11.94 -7.11
N GLU A 168 0.34 12.99 -7.01
CA GLU A 168 0.14 13.96 -8.09
C GLU A 168 1.44 14.70 -8.43
N ASP A 169 2.27 14.98 -7.42
CA ASP A 169 3.57 15.64 -7.60
C ASP A 169 4.57 14.81 -8.43
N ASP A 170 4.32 13.50 -8.54
CA ASP A 170 5.16 12.57 -9.32
C ASP A 170 4.65 12.38 -10.76
N ILE A 171 3.64 13.14 -11.20
CA ILE A 171 3.15 13.10 -12.58
C ILE A 171 4.15 13.81 -13.49
N PHE A 172 4.61 13.13 -14.52
CA PHE A 172 5.43 13.72 -15.57
C PHE A 172 4.56 14.34 -16.66
N ILE A 173 4.89 15.57 -17.03
CA ILE A 173 4.19 16.30 -18.10
C ILE A 173 5.13 16.41 -19.29
N PHE A 174 4.76 15.79 -20.40
CA PHE A 174 5.52 15.83 -21.64
C PHE A 174 4.79 16.68 -22.67
N ALA A 175 5.54 17.55 -23.36
CA ALA A 175 5.02 18.24 -24.54
C ALA A 175 4.86 17.23 -25.69
N SER A 176 3.71 17.25 -26.37
CA SER A 176 3.47 16.45 -27.56
C SER A 176 2.83 17.30 -28.65
N GLU A 177 2.86 16.82 -29.90
CA GLU A 177 2.20 17.53 -31.05
C GLU A 177 0.69 17.76 -30.85
N LYS A 178 0.05 17.00 -29.93
CA LYS A 178 -1.38 17.09 -29.60
C LYS A 178 -1.67 17.84 -28.30
N GLY A 179 -0.65 18.50 -27.71
CA GLY A 179 -0.72 19.18 -26.42
C GLY A 179 0.09 18.45 -25.34
N GLU A 180 -0.17 18.75 -24.08
CA GLU A 180 0.49 18.11 -22.95
C GLU A 180 0.01 16.68 -22.78
N LYS A 181 0.95 15.77 -22.52
CA LYS A 181 0.70 14.37 -22.19
C LYS A 181 1.11 14.10 -20.74
N LEU A 182 0.15 13.71 -19.92
CA LEU A 182 0.40 13.26 -18.54
C LEU A 182 0.86 11.81 -18.56
N VAL A 183 1.97 11.53 -17.87
CA VAL A 183 2.47 10.18 -17.63
C VAL A 183 2.52 9.96 -16.13
N PHE A 184 1.68 9.06 -15.63
CA PHE A 184 1.55 8.77 -14.23
C PHE A 184 2.74 7.92 -13.73
N PRO A 185 3.12 8.04 -12.45
CA PRO A 185 4.27 7.36 -11.86
C PRO A 185 4.30 5.86 -12.13
N ASP A 186 3.15 5.19 -12.06
CA ASP A 186 3.01 3.77 -12.33
C ASP A 186 3.49 3.35 -13.73
N PHE A 187 3.26 4.17 -14.75
CA PHE A 187 3.74 3.89 -16.11
C PHE A 187 5.26 3.94 -16.20
N ILE A 188 5.88 4.88 -15.50
CA ILE A 188 7.34 5.01 -15.46
C ILE A 188 7.93 3.85 -14.68
N SER A 189 7.40 3.55 -13.50
CA SER A 189 7.81 2.41 -12.70
C SER A 189 7.79 1.11 -13.49
N ARG A 190 6.69 0.86 -14.20
CA ARG A 190 6.57 -0.34 -15.05
C ARG A 190 7.56 -0.32 -16.21
N ALA A 191 7.72 0.82 -16.89
CA ALA A 191 8.65 0.91 -18.01
C ALA A 191 10.08 0.63 -17.57
N VAL A 192 10.50 1.11 -16.40
CA VAL A 192 11.84 0.87 -15.85
C VAL A 192 11.98 -0.58 -15.41
N ILE A 193 11.09 -1.08 -14.53
CA ILE A 193 11.19 -2.44 -13.96
C ILE A 193 11.10 -3.52 -15.06
N PHE A 194 10.29 -3.31 -16.11
CA PHE A 194 10.17 -4.28 -17.21
C PHE A 194 11.19 -4.10 -18.33
N SER A 195 12.06 -3.09 -18.25
CA SER A 195 13.14 -2.90 -19.26
C SER A 195 14.25 -3.91 -19.12
N ASP A 196 14.50 -4.43 -17.92
CA ASP A 196 15.53 -5.45 -17.66
C ASP A 196 15.13 -6.28 -16.43
N GLU A 197 15.32 -7.60 -16.50
CA GLU A 197 15.01 -8.52 -15.40
C GLU A 197 15.92 -8.33 -14.17
N GLU A 198 17.08 -7.68 -14.34
CA GLU A 198 18.01 -7.38 -13.24
C GLU A 198 17.62 -6.12 -12.45
N ILE A 199 16.70 -5.30 -12.96
CA ILE A 199 16.22 -4.11 -12.24
C ILE A 199 15.21 -4.54 -11.18
N ILE A 200 15.61 -4.41 -9.93
CA ILE A 200 14.76 -4.74 -8.77
C ILE A 200 14.05 -3.50 -8.26
N ASP A 201 14.74 -2.35 -8.29
CA ASP A 201 14.22 -1.06 -7.81
C ASP A 201 14.96 0.10 -8.50
N TYR A 202 14.41 1.31 -8.43
CA TYR A 202 15.01 2.53 -8.96
C TYR A 202 14.57 3.75 -8.14
N TYR A 203 15.37 4.81 -8.18
CA TYR A 203 15.12 6.08 -7.49
C TYR A 203 15.06 7.24 -8.49
#